data_ff806b246a997a2904189622a783130d
#
_entry.id   ff806b246a997a2904189622a783130d
#
_cell.length_a   1.000
_cell.length_b   1.000
_cell.length_c   1.000
_cell.angle_alpha   90.00
_cell.angle_beta   90.00
_cell.angle_gamma   90.00
#
_symmetry.space_group_name_H-M   'P 1'
#
loop_
_entity.id
_entity.type
_entity.pdbx_description
1 polymer ?
#
loop_
_entity_poly.entity_id
_entity_poly.type
_entity_poly.pdbx_seq_one_letter_code
_entity_poly.pdbx_strand_id
1 'polypeptide(L)'
;MKLTHLDEKDRPKMVDVSDKIESFRVAIASGTITMSQVAYDMIISQQTKKGPVLQTAVIAAILGTKRTSDLIPMCHPLMLTSVNCDVEELPDLPGFKLTVTAKLKGQTGVEMEALTGVSIGLLTIYDMSKAIDKSMVISDIQLESKSGRKKWKLHPNFSLITPVIGSTSSSLAQSITSLQ
;
A
#
# COMPACT_ATOMS: atom_id res chain seq x y z
N MET A 1 17.29 18.59 18.38
CA MET A 1 16.04 18.39 17.63
C MET A 1 14.95 18.12 18.66
N LYS A 2 13.92 18.96 18.79
CA LYS A 2 12.85 18.77 19.78
C LYS A 2 11.87 17.70 19.24
N LEU A 3 11.66 16.62 19.98
CA LEU A 3 10.71 15.58 19.61
C LEU A 3 9.27 16.10 19.81
N THR A 4 8.44 16.05 18.78
CA THR A 4 7.09 16.64 18.79
C THR A 4 6.04 15.78 19.48
N HIS A 5 6.34 14.49 19.71
CA HIS A 5 5.44 13.53 20.35
C HIS A 5 5.76 13.30 21.84
N LEU A 6 6.58 14.16 22.45
CA LEU A 6 6.84 14.16 23.89
C LEU A 6 6.42 15.48 24.52
N ASP A 7 5.90 15.43 25.76
CA ASP A 7 5.64 16.59 26.57
C ASP A 7 6.94 17.06 27.28
N GLU A 8 6.85 18.09 28.11
CA GLU A 8 7.99 18.66 28.87
C GLU A 8 8.56 17.69 29.92
N LYS A 9 7.89 16.59 30.19
CA LYS A 9 8.28 15.53 31.13
C LYS A 9 8.63 14.23 30.41
N ASP A 10 8.99 14.29 29.12
CA ASP A 10 9.30 13.15 28.24
C ASP A 10 8.20 12.08 28.15
N ARG A 11 6.94 12.45 28.36
CA ARG A 11 5.81 11.53 28.24
C ARG A 11 5.21 11.61 26.83
N PRO A 12 4.80 10.46 26.25
CA PRO A 12 4.13 10.44 24.95
C PRO A 12 2.87 11.32 24.94
N LYS A 13 2.75 12.15 23.90
CA LYS A 13 1.54 12.95 23.65
C LYS A 13 1.22 13.01 22.16
N MET A 14 -0.05 13.08 21.85
CA MET A 14 -0.52 13.36 20.48
C MET A 14 -0.19 14.82 20.15
N VAL A 15 0.29 15.06 18.91
CA VAL A 15 0.65 16.41 18.46
C VAL A 15 -0.60 17.27 18.30
N ASP A 16 -0.61 18.48 18.88
CA ASP A 16 -1.65 19.46 18.61
C ASP A 16 -1.54 19.99 17.17
N VAL A 17 -2.61 19.93 16.43
CA VAL A 17 -2.70 20.38 15.03
C VAL A 17 -3.70 21.51 14.83
N SER A 18 -4.29 22.05 15.91
CA SER A 18 -5.37 23.05 15.87
C SER A 18 -5.02 24.29 15.05
N ASP A 19 -3.77 24.75 15.11
CA ASP A 19 -3.30 25.95 14.40
C ASP A 19 -2.90 25.70 12.95
N LYS A 20 -3.00 24.44 12.46
CA LYS A 20 -2.60 24.12 11.09
C LYS A 20 -3.76 24.36 10.13
N ILE A 21 -3.47 25.04 9.03
CA ILE A 21 -4.41 25.25 7.93
C ILE A 21 -4.72 23.89 7.27
N GLU A 22 -6.01 23.64 7.04
CA GLU A 22 -6.44 22.49 6.27
C GLU A 22 -5.93 22.51 4.85
N SER A 23 -5.52 21.37 4.35
CA SER A 23 -5.15 21.17 2.94
C SER A 23 -5.58 19.80 2.47
N PHE A 24 -5.65 19.62 1.16
CA PHE A 24 -5.84 18.29 0.57
C PHE A 24 -4.64 17.42 0.89
N ARG A 25 -4.89 16.22 1.39
CA ARG A 25 -3.90 15.23 1.74
C ARG A 25 -4.16 13.96 0.96
N VAL A 26 -3.11 13.40 0.39
CA VAL A 26 -3.14 12.09 -0.28
C VAL A 26 -1.94 11.31 0.21
N ALA A 27 -2.13 10.05 0.50
CA ALA A 27 -1.06 9.10 0.72
C ALA A 27 -1.35 7.81 -0.05
N ILE A 28 -0.31 7.22 -0.60
CA ILE A 28 -0.33 5.93 -1.29
C ILE A 28 0.68 5.04 -0.59
N ALA A 29 0.22 3.88 -0.15
CA ALA A 29 1.06 2.84 0.42
C ALA A 29 0.83 1.54 -0.35
N SER A 30 1.83 0.66 -0.36
CA SER A 30 1.71 -0.68 -0.93
C SER A 30 2.39 -1.71 -0.05
N GLY A 31 2.13 -2.98 -0.35
CA GLY A 31 2.80 -4.13 0.24
C GLY A 31 2.50 -5.38 -0.57
N THR A 32 3.24 -6.43 -0.33
CA THR A 32 3.12 -7.69 -1.06
C THR A 32 2.85 -8.86 -0.14
N ILE A 33 2.21 -9.88 -0.67
CA ILE A 33 2.13 -11.21 -0.07
C ILE A 33 2.51 -12.24 -1.12
N THR A 34 3.51 -13.06 -0.82
CA THR A 34 3.93 -14.19 -1.66
C THR A 34 3.49 -15.51 -1.06
N MET A 35 3.26 -16.51 -1.90
CA MET A 35 2.70 -17.78 -1.51
C MET A 35 3.13 -18.90 -2.46
N SER A 36 2.73 -20.14 -2.15
CA SER A 36 2.89 -21.26 -3.06
C SER A 36 2.01 -21.08 -4.32
N GLN A 37 2.44 -21.68 -5.43
CA GLN A 37 1.66 -21.67 -6.67
C GLN A 37 0.25 -22.24 -6.46
N VAL A 38 0.13 -23.28 -5.65
CA VAL A 38 -1.17 -23.91 -5.33
C VAL A 38 -2.12 -22.91 -4.64
N ALA A 39 -1.62 -22.14 -3.66
CA ALA A 39 -2.44 -21.14 -2.97
C ALA A 39 -2.86 -20.02 -3.92
N TYR A 40 -1.92 -19.52 -4.75
CA TYR A 40 -2.18 -18.50 -5.76
C TYR A 40 -3.27 -18.96 -6.73
N ASP A 41 -3.14 -20.14 -7.34
CA ASP A 41 -4.09 -20.68 -8.31
C ASP A 41 -5.49 -20.86 -7.70
N MET A 42 -5.58 -21.33 -6.45
CA MET A 42 -6.85 -21.45 -5.74
C MET A 42 -7.53 -20.11 -5.46
N ILE A 43 -6.76 -19.06 -5.19
CA ILE A 43 -7.31 -17.71 -4.99
C ILE A 43 -7.83 -17.16 -6.32
N ILE A 44 -7.04 -17.25 -7.39
CA ILE A 44 -7.41 -16.77 -8.72
C ILE A 44 -8.65 -17.50 -9.26
N SER A 45 -8.69 -18.83 -9.11
CA SER A 45 -9.84 -19.64 -9.54
C SER A 45 -11.04 -19.56 -8.60
N GLN A 46 -10.97 -18.78 -7.52
CA GLN A 46 -12.01 -18.63 -6.50
C GLN A 46 -12.45 -19.94 -5.83
N GLN A 47 -11.53 -20.90 -5.72
CA GLN A 47 -11.80 -22.24 -5.13
C GLN A 47 -11.47 -22.33 -3.64
N THR A 48 -11.22 -21.20 -2.99
CA THR A 48 -10.95 -21.16 -1.55
C THR A 48 -12.22 -21.41 -0.73
N LYS A 49 -12.12 -22.25 0.31
CA LYS A 49 -13.27 -22.60 1.18
C LYS A 49 -13.85 -21.39 1.93
N LYS A 50 -13.07 -20.33 2.14
CA LYS A 50 -13.48 -19.10 2.85
C LYS A 50 -14.11 -18.05 1.93
N GLY A 51 -14.30 -18.35 0.65
CA GLY A 51 -14.95 -17.45 -0.32
C GLY A 51 -13.97 -16.49 -1.02
N PRO A 52 -14.43 -15.32 -1.52
CA PRO A 52 -13.68 -14.43 -2.39
C PRO A 52 -12.58 -13.67 -1.62
N VAL A 53 -11.37 -14.22 -1.61
CA VAL A 53 -10.23 -13.72 -0.81
C VAL A 53 -9.88 -12.27 -1.12
N LEU A 54 -9.69 -11.94 -2.40
CA LEU A 54 -9.22 -10.60 -2.79
C LEU A 54 -10.26 -9.52 -2.52
N GLN A 55 -11.54 -9.79 -2.81
CA GLN A 55 -12.63 -8.86 -2.51
C GLN A 55 -12.77 -8.62 -1.00
N THR A 56 -12.64 -9.68 -0.20
CA THR A 56 -12.67 -9.58 1.26
C THR A 56 -11.47 -8.76 1.78
N ALA A 57 -10.29 -8.95 1.19
CA ALA A 57 -9.10 -8.18 1.53
C ALA A 57 -9.24 -6.68 1.20
N VAL A 58 -9.85 -6.34 0.08
CA VAL A 58 -10.17 -4.95 -0.29
C VAL A 58 -11.09 -4.30 0.74
N ILE A 59 -12.18 -4.99 1.12
CA ILE A 59 -13.09 -4.49 2.15
C ILE A 59 -12.36 -4.32 3.49
N ALA A 60 -11.56 -5.29 3.89
CA ALA A 60 -10.78 -5.24 5.12
C ALA A 60 -9.76 -4.10 5.11
N ALA A 61 -9.08 -3.85 3.99
CA ALA A 61 -8.15 -2.73 3.81
C ALA A 61 -8.88 -1.39 4.01
N ILE A 62 -10.05 -1.21 3.40
CA ILE A 62 -10.86 0.00 3.58
C ILE A 62 -11.29 0.18 5.05
N LEU A 63 -11.71 -0.89 5.72
CA LEU A 63 -12.06 -0.86 7.13
C LEU A 63 -10.85 -0.52 8.00
N GLY A 64 -9.70 -1.15 7.76
CA GLY A 64 -8.44 -0.89 8.46
C GLY A 64 -8.01 0.58 8.33
N THR A 65 -8.07 1.13 7.12
CA THR A 65 -7.81 2.54 6.85
C THR A 65 -8.68 3.46 7.70
N LYS A 66 -9.97 3.16 7.84
CA LYS A 66 -10.93 3.95 8.65
C LYS A 66 -10.75 3.79 10.16
N ARG A 67 -10.07 2.74 10.61
CA ARG A 67 -9.87 2.40 12.03
C ARG A 67 -8.46 2.68 12.52
N THR A 68 -7.65 3.41 11.77
CA THR A 68 -6.24 3.65 12.11
C THR A 68 -6.06 4.26 13.48
N SER A 69 -6.86 5.26 13.87
CA SER A 69 -6.79 5.90 15.19
C SER A 69 -7.16 4.97 16.35
N ASP A 70 -7.94 3.92 16.10
CA ASP A 70 -8.27 2.91 17.11
C ASP A 70 -7.10 1.93 17.33
N LEU A 71 -6.22 1.78 16.35
CA LEU A 71 -5.12 0.81 16.33
C LEU A 71 -3.77 1.45 16.66
N ILE A 72 -3.53 2.69 16.26
CA ILE A 72 -2.27 3.40 16.41
C ILE A 72 -2.45 4.55 17.40
N PRO A 73 -1.91 4.44 18.63
CA PRO A 73 -2.26 5.30 19.77
C PRO A 73 -2.09 6.80 19.55
N MET A 74 -1.13 7.21 18.69
CA MET A 74 -0.79 8.62 18.50
C MET A 74 -1.39 9.19 17.20
N CYS A 75 -2.21 8.42 16.48
CA CYS A 75 -2.92 8.90 15.31
C CYS A 75 -4.18 9.65 15.69
N HIS A 76 -4.44 10.76 14.96
CA HIS A 76 -5.70 11.50 15.10
C HIS A 76 -6.85 10.75 14.43
N PRO A 77 -8.07 10.82 14.96
CA PRO A 77 -9.24 10.36 14.22
C PRO A 77 -9.49 11.30 13.02
N LEU A 78 -9.46 10.75 11.81
CA LEU A 78 -9.51 11.53 10.57
C LEU A 78 -10.77 11.24 9.77
N MET A 79 -11.39 12.30 9.24
CA MET A 79 -12.52 12.22 8.32
C MET A 79 -12.02 12.00 6.89
N LEU A 80 -11.86 10.75 6.50
CA LEU A 80 -11.43 10.39 5.15
C LEU A 80 -12.50 10.72 4.12
N THR A 81 -12.10 11.34 3.01
CA THR A 81 -13.00 11.66 1.89
C THR A 81 -13.01 10.56 0.83
N SER A 82 -11.92 9.78 0.73
CA SER A 82 -11.81 8.67 -0.22
C SER A 82 -10.78 7.67 0.26
N VAL A 83 -11.09 6.39 0.06
CA VAL A 83 -10.15 5.26 0.17
C VAL A 83 -10.31 4.42 -1.07
N ASN A 84 -9.22 4.24 -1.82
CA ASN A 84 -9.16 3.31 -2.95
C ASN A 84 -8.17 2.20 -2.62
N CYS A 85 -8.48 0.98 -3.03
CA CYS A 85 -7.66 -0.20 -2.78
C CYS A 85 -7.60 -1.03 -4.07
N ASP A 86 -6.40 -1.21 -4.59
CA ASP A 86 -6.12 -1.97 -5.80
C ASP A 86 -5.30 -3.21 -5.46
N VAL A 87 -5.60 -4.33 -6.14
CA VAL A 87 -4.87 -5.59 -6.01
C VAL A 87 -4.31 -5.95 -7.38
N GLU A 88 -3.00 -6.11 -7.44
CA GLU A 88 -2.26 -6.53 -8.62
C GLU A 88 -1.78 -7.98 -8.42
N GLU A 89 -1.99 -8.83 -9.42
CA GLU A 89 -1.48 -10.20 -9.45
C GLU A 89 0.00 -10.21 -9.81
N LEU A 90 0.78 -11.07 -9.14
CA LEU A 90 2.20 -11.25 -9.39
C LEU A 90 2.46 -12.70 -9.88
N PRO A 91 2.17 -13.01 -11.15
CA PRO A 91 2.21 -14.39 -11.64
C PRO A 91 3.62 -14.99 -11.65
N ASP A 92 4.65 -14.18 -11.94
CA ASP A 92 6.05 -14.64 -11.97
C ASP A 92 6.64 -14.89 -10.57
N LEU A 93 6.03 -14.26 -9.56
CA LEU A 93 6.32 -14.48 -8.14
C LEU A 93 4.95 -14.72 -7.48
N PRO A 94 4.50 -15.98 -7.34
CA PRO A 94 3.12 -16.26 -6.95
C PRO A 94 2.70 -15.45 -5.73
N GLY A 95 1.75 -14.51 -5.93
CA GLY A 95 1.39 -13.56 -4.89
C GLY A 95 0.57 -12.39 -5.42
N PHE A 96 0.39 -11.41 -4.52
CA PHE A 96 -0.40 -10.21 -4.79
C PHE A 96 0.30 -8.98 -4.22
N LYS A 97 0.22 -7.87 -4.94
CA LYS A 97 0.54 -6.54 -4.43
C LYS A 97 -0.76 -5.81 -4.12
N LEU A 98 -0.88 -5.31 -2.90
CA LEU A 98 -1.99 -4.48 -2.46
C LEU A 98 -1.53 -3.03 -2.37
N THR A 99 -2.29 -2.13 -2.99
CA THR A 99 -2.02 -0.69 -2.96
C THR A 99 -3.23 0.05 -2.40
N VAL A 100 -3.02 0.88 -1.39
CA VAL A 100 -4.08 1.71 -0.78
C VAL A 100 -3.77 3.17 -0.99
N THR A 101 -4.75 3.91 -1.53
CA THR A 101 -4.74 5.36 -1.65
C THR A 101 -5.76 5.95 -0.68
N ALA A 102 -5.31 6.72 0.30
CA ALA A 102 -6.16 7.45 1.25
C ALA A 102 -6.15 8.95 0.95
N LYS A 103 -7.32 9.61 1.05
CA LYS A 103 -7.47 11.05 0.80
C LYS A 103 -8.34 11.70 1.87
N LEU A 104 -7.99 12.93 2.22
CA LEU A 104 -8.83 13.82 3.04
C LEU A 104 -8.51 15.29 2.76
N LYS A 105 -9.37 16.17 3.31
CA LYS A 105 -9.04 17.58 3.54
C LYS A 105 -8.88 17.77 5.04
N GLY A 106 -7.70 18.16 5.52
CA GLY A 106 -7.45 18.30 6.96
C GLY A 106 -6.05 18.82 7.29
N GLN A 107 -5.76 18.81 8.59
CA GLN A 107 -4.58 19.46 9.20
C GLN A 107 -3.36 18.52 9.29
N THR A 108 -3.54 17.21 9.14
CA THR A 108 -2.47 16.21 9.21
C THR A 108 -2.45 15.30 8.00
N GLY A 109 -1.36 14.54 7.82
CA GLY A 109 -1.21 13.58 6.74
C GLY A 109 -2.03 12.31 6.98
N VAL A 110 -2.14 11.47 5.95
CA VAL A 110 -2.92 10.21 5.94
C VAL A 110 -2.05 8.99 5.66
N GLU A 111 -0.75 9.11 5.93
CA GLU A 111 0.21 8.05 5.67
C GLU A 111 -0.10 6.79 6.47
N MET A 112 -0.45 6.97 7.74
CA MET A 112 -0.74 5.85 8.64
C MET A 112 -2.02 5.13 8.24
N GLU A 113 -3.01 5.87 7.76
CA GLU A 113 -4.26 5.31 7.24
C GLU A 113 -3.98 4.40 6.03
N ALA A 114 -3.16 4.85 5.08
CA ALA A 114 -2.79 4.05 3.92
C ALA A 114 -1.99 2.80 4.31
N LEU A 115 -0.99 2.94 5.19
CA LEU A 115 -0.17 1.82 5.68
C LEU A 115 -0.99 0.80 6.48
N THR A 116 -1.90 1.27 7.35
CA THR A 116 -2.79 0.38 8.11
C THR A 116 -3.71 -0.40 7.18
N GLY A 117 -4.27 0.27 6.16
CA GLY A 117 -5.10 -0.38 5.16
C GLY A 117 -4.38 -1.51 4.44
N VAL A 118 -3.16 -1.26 3.95
CA VAL A 118 -2.31 -2.29 3.32
C VAL A 118 -2.08 -3.47 4.28
N SER A 119 -1.68 -3.18 5.51
CA SER A 119 -1.38 -4.21 6.51
C SER A 119 -2.58 -5.10 6.80
N ILE A 120 -3.77 -4.53 7.01
CA ILE A 120 -5.00 -5.28 7.31
C ILE A 120 -5.47 -6.07 6.08
N GLY A 121 -5.36 -5.50 4.87
CA GLY A 121 -5.70 -6.21 3.64
C GLY A 121 -4.82 -7.45 3.42
N LEU A 122 -3.49 -7.32 3.55
CA LEU A 122 -2.56 -8.44 3.41
C LEU A 122 -2.74 -9.50 4.49
N LEU A 123 -2.97 -9.10 5.74
CA LEU A 123 -3.31 -10.03 6.83
C LEU A 123 -4.61 -10.79 6.56
N THR A 124 -5.57 -10.17 5.87
CA THR A 124 -6.82 -10.81 5.49
C THR A 124 -6.59 -11.89 4.41
N ILE A 125 -5.75 -11.61 3.40
CA ILE A 125 -5.34 -12.62 2.43
C ILE A 125 -4.68 -13.79 3.16
N TYR A 126 -3.76 -13.52 4.08
CA TYR A 126 -3.09 -14.53 4.87
C TYR A 126 -4.08 -15.40 5.67
N ASP A 127 -4.97 -14.76 6.45
CA ASP A 127 -5.95 -15.50 7.27
C ASP A 127 -6.86 -16.39 6.42
N MET A 128 -7.33 -15.89 5.29
CA MET A 128 -8.25 -16.62 4.43
C MET A 128 -7.57 -17.79 3.71
N SER A 129 -6.25 -17.75 3.52
CA SER A 129 -5.50 -18.73 2.72
C SER A 129 -4.58 -19.64 3.53
N LYS A 130 -4.34 -19.37 4.82
CA LYS A 130 -3.40 -20.11 5.69
C LYS A 130 -3.70 -21.61 5.86
N ALA A 131 -4.93 -22.06 5.55
CA ALA A 131 -5.25 -23.48 5.53
C ALA A 131 -4.63 -24.20 4.32
N ILE A 132 -4.32 -23.46 3.23
CA ILE A 132 -3.73 -23.96 2.00
C ILE A 132 -2.21 -23.85 2.08
N ASP A 133 -1.72 -22.70 2.53
CA ASP A 133 -0.28 -22.40 2.63
C ASP A 133 0.01 -21.63 3.91
N LYS A 134 0.86 -22.16 4.76
CA LYS A 134 1.34 -21.51 6.00
C LYS A 134 2.65 -20.78 5.80
N SER A 135 3.31 -20.95 4.65
CA SER A 135 4.61 -20.35 4.35
C SER A 135 4.50 -18.96 3.70
N MET A 136 3.30 -18.44 3.53
CA MET A 136 3.08 -17.11 2.96
C MET A 136 3.88 -16.03 3.69
N VAL A 137 4.47 -15.12 2.92
CA VAL A 137 5.28 -14.01 3.45
C VAL A 137 4.63 -12.69 3.06
N ILE A 138 4.33 -11.87 4.06
CA ILE A 138 3.95 -10.46 3.87
C ILE A 138 5.23 -9.64 3.92
N SER A 139 5.49 -8.83 2.91
CA SER A 139 6.71 -8.03 2.79
C SER A 139 6.45 -6.67 2.14
N ASP A 140 7.49 -5.83 2.15
CA ASP A 140 7.56 -4.56 1.41
C ASP A 140 6.38 -3.60 1.69
N ILE A 141 5.87 -3.62 2.94
CA ILE A 141 4.86 -2.63 3.35
C ILE A 141 5.55 -1.28 3.48
N GLN A 142 5.21 -0.34 2.58
CA GLN A 142 5.86 0.95 2.51
C GLN A 142 4.94 2.06 2.03
N LEU A 143 5.34 3.29 2.34
CA LEU A 143 4.72 4.48 1.79
C LEU A 143 5.35 4.78 0.41
N GLU A 144 4.53 4.72 -0.63
CA GLU A 144 4.97 5.02 -2.01
C GLU A 144 5.06 6.52 -2.27
N SER A 145 4.04 7.26 -1.83
CA SER A 145 4.01 8.71 -2.00
C SER A 145 3.05 9.38 -1.04
N LYS A 146 3.26 10.68 -0.83
CA LYS A 146 2.31 11.55 -0.14
C LYS A 146 2.34 12.96 -0.70
N SER A 147 1.22 13.68 -0.61
CA SER A 147 1.08 15.07 -1.02
C SER A 147 0.26 15.89 -0.03
N GLY A 148 0.35 17.23 -0.14
CA GLY A 148 -0.47 18.16 0.64
C GLY A 148 0.28 18.96 1.70
N ARG A 149 1.60 18.87 1.84
CA ARG A 149 2.44 19.73 2.69
C ARG A 149 3.38 20.58 1.84
N LYS A 150 3.41 21.91 2.08
CA LYS A 150 4.36 22.84 1.47
C LYS A 150 5.80 22.58 1.95
N LYS A 151 6.53 21.67 1.60
CA LYS A 151 7.92 21.26 1.92
C LYS A 151 7.98 19.86 2.54
N TRP A 152 8.10 18.89 1.69
CA TRP A 152 8.86 17.70 1.99
C TRP A 152 9.79 17.44 0.79
N LYS A 153 11.09 17.60 0.98
CA LYS A 153 12.07 17.04 0.06
C LYS A 153 12.18 15.56 0.42
N LEU A 154 11.77 14.70 -0.47
CA LEU A 154 12.11 13.28 -0.41
C LEU A 154 13.62 13.15 -0.23
N HIS A 155 14.06 12.29 0.68
CA HIS A 155 15.46 11.95 0.82
C HIS A 155 15.96 11.47 -0.56
N PRO A 156 17.14 11.90 -1.06
CA PRO A 156 17.63 11.59 -2.41
C PRO A 156 17.85 10.09 -2.68
N ASN A 157 17.72 9.22 -1.69
CA ASN A 157 17.84 7.77 -1.84
C ASN A 157 16.52 7.05 -2.17
N PHE A 158 15.42 7.78 -2.38
CA PHE A 158 14.11 7.22 -2.71
C PHE A 158 13.78 7.29 -4.22
N SER A 159 14.73 7.66 -5.06
CA SER A 159 14.61 7.56 -6.50
C SER A 159 15.42 6.36 -6.98
N LEU A 160 14.78 5.56 -7.84
CA LEU A 160 15.36 4.52 -8.70
C LEU A 160 15.18 3.08 -8.20
N ILE A 161 13.92 2.65 -8.07
CA ILE A 161 13.57 1.40 -8.73
C ILE A 161 12.76 1.81 -9.95
N THR A 162 13.47 2.23 -10.99
CA THR A 162 12.93 2.27 -12.34
C THR A 162 12.72 0.81 -12.75
N PRO A 163 11.52 0.38 -13.21
CA PRO A 163 11.42 -0.91 -13.85
C PRO A 163 12.38 -0.90 -15.05
N VAL A 164 13.30 -1.82 -15.06
CA VAL A 164 14.12 -2.10 -16.25
C VAL A 164 13.16 -2.63 -17.30
N ILE A 165 12.64 -1.73 -18.14
CA ILE A 165 12.02 -2.13 -19.39
C ILE A 165 13.17 -2.69 -20.21
N GLY A 166 13.22 -4.02 -20.30
CA GLY A 166 14.16 -4.72 -21.14
C GLY A 166 14.02 -4.22 -22.59
N SER A 167 15.06 -3.57 -23.08
CA SER A 167 15.21 -3.26 -24.47
C SER A 167 15.39 -4.58 -25.24
N THR A 168 14.30 -5.14 -25.73
CA THR A 168 14.38 -6.13 -26.81
C THR A 168 14.67 -5.39 -28.09
N SER A 169 15.91 -5.49 -28.46
CA SER A 169 16.57 -5.24 -29.74
C SER A 169 15.66 -5.15 -30.96
N SER A 170 15.77 -4.01 -31.62
CA SER A 170 15.60 -3.80 -33.05
C SER A 170 16.56 -4.71 -33.83
N SER A 171 16.06 -5.76 -34.43
CA SER A 171 16.71 -6.46 -35.53
C SER A 171 15.66 -7.19 -36.39
N LEU A 172 14.84 -6.44 -37.09
CA LEU A 172 14.03 -6.94 -38.23
C LEU A 172 13.52 -5.76 -39.07
N ALA A 173 14.42 -4.98 -39.60
CA ALA A 173 14.12 -3.97 -40.62
C ALA A 173 15.29 -3.82 -41.59
N GLN A 174 15.70 -4.91 -42.26
CA GLN A 174 16.50 -4.87 -43.48
C GLN A 174 16.29 -6.19 -44.22
N SER A 175 15.29 -6.25 -45.06
CA SER A 175 15.22 -7.12 -46.23
C SER A 175 13.82 -7.02 -46.86
N ILE A 176 13.50 -5.95 -47.53
CA ILE A 176 12.59 -5.91 -48.67
C ILE A 176 12.92 -4.63 -49.46
N THR A 177 14.00 -4.64 -50.20
CA THR A 177 14.19 -3.74 -51.37
C THR A 177 15.08 -4.45 -52.35
N SER A 178 14.51 -5.38 -53.06
CA SER A 178 14.96 -5.84 -54.40
C SER A 178 13.96 -6.87 -54.89
N LEU A 179 13.03 -6.43 -55.69
CA LEU A 179 12.48 -7.11 -56.84
C LEU A 179 11.28 -6.31 -57.37
N GLN A 180 11.60 -5.52 -58.40
CA GLN A 180 10.71 -4.93 -59.44
C GLN A 180 9.75 -3.84 -58.99
#